data_8d710b961ced04d77750fbc844d6292d
#
_entry.id   8d710b961ced04d77750fbc844d6292d
#
_cell.length_a   1.000
_cell.length_b   1.000
_cell.length_c   1.000
_cell.angle_alpha   90.00
_cell.angle_beta   90.00
_cell.angle_gamma   90.00
#
_symmetry.space_group_name_H-M   'P 1'
#
loop_
_entity.id
_entity.type
_entity.pdbx_description
1 polymer ?
#
loop_
_entity_poly.entity_id
_entity_poly.type
_entity_poly.pdbx_seq_one_letter_code
_entity_poly.pdbx_strand_id
1 'polypeptide(L)'
;MDKYKQAGVDVAKTDRLTKKISGIVDNIGGFGGLFDLGAGYIGLRENQNYLVSSTDGVGTKILLAQEYNKLEGIGVDCVAMCVNDIICSGARPLFFLDYFASSNIDEKQYLTVLNSVKRGCQISNI
;
A
#
# COMPACT_ATOMS: atom_id res chain seq x y z
N MET A 1 -30.60 4.11 -6.51
CA MET A 1 -29.80 2.88 -6.32
C MET A 1 -28.32 3.27 -6.29
N ASP A 2 -27.58 2.88 -5.30
CA ASP A 2 -26.15 3.26 -5.14
C ASP A 2 -25.30 2.56 -6.20
N LYS A 3 -24.76 3.36 -7.13
CA LYS A 3 -23.94 2.86 -8.25
C LYS A 3 -22.65 2.19 -7.77
N TYR A 4 -22.11 2.62 -6.63
CA TYR A 4 -20.93 1.99 -6.03
C TYR A 4 -21.24 0.57 -5.56
N LYS A 5 -22.40 0.39 -4.91
CA LYS A 5 -22.85 -0.94 -4.46
C LYS A 5 -23.11 -1.89 -5.63
N GLN A 6 -23.63 -1.38 -6.76
CA GLN A 6 -23.81 -2.17 -7.99
C GLN A 6 -22.47 -2.59 -8.61
N ALA A 7 -21.44 -1.76 -8.49
CA ALA A 7 -20.08 -2.06 -8.94
C ALA A 7 -19.28 -2.94 -7.96
N GLY A 8 -19.93 -3.46 -6.90
CA GLY A 8 -19.26 -4.32 -5.90
C GLY A 8 -18.66 -3.57 -4.71
N VAL A 9 -18.77 -2.24 -4.65
CA VAL A 9 -18.27 -1.42 -3.54
C VAL A 9 -19.40 -1.10 -2.57
N ASP A 10 -19.55 -1.90 -1.53
CA ASP A 10 -20.53 -1.68 -0.46
C ASP A 10 -19.82 -1.11 0.78
N VAL A 11 -19.79 0.23 0.88
CA VAL A 11 -19.13 0.96 1.98
C VAL A 11 -19.67 0.51 3.35
N ALA A 12 -20.99 0.36 3.50
CA ALA A 12 -21.58 -0.07 4.76
C ALA A 12 -21.19 -1.50 5.16
N LYS A 13 -20.97 -2.38 4.18
CA LYS A 13 -20.45 -3.73 4.42
C LYS A 13 -18.98 -3.67 4.84
N THR A 14 -18.18 -2.85 4.17
CA THR A 14 -16.78 -2.65 4.50
C THR A 14 -16.60 -2.10 5.92
N ASP A 15 -17.37 -1.09 6.32
CA ASP A 15 -17.34 -0.52 7.67
C ASP A 15 -17.69 -1.57 8.75
N ARG A 16 -18.70 -2.41 8.48
CA ARG A 16 -19.06 -3.52 9.40
C ARG A 16 -17.94 -4.56 9.51
N LEU A 17 -17.27 -4.86 8.41
CA LEU A 17 -16.13 -5.79 8.39
C LEU A 17 -14.94 -5.21 9.14
N THR A 18 -14.61 -3.95 8.92
CA THR A 18 -13.51 -3.26 9.63
C THR A 18 -13.73 -3.28 11.15
N LYS A 19 -14.97 -3.01 11.61
CA LYS A 19 -15.32 -3.13 13.04
C LYS A 19 -15.17 -4.55 13.59
N LYS A 20 -15.42 -5.58 12.79
CA LYS A 20 -15.20 -6.98 13.21
C LYS A 20 -13.72 -7.32 13.25
N ILE A 21 -12.95 -6.84 12.28
CA ILE A 21 -11.50 -7.06 12.22
C ILE A 21 -10.81 -6.41 13.42
N SER A 22 -11.20 -5.20 13.83
CA SER A 22 -10.65 -4.54 15.01
C SER A 22 -10.91 -5.26 16.34
N GLY A 23 -11.87 -6.21 16.37
CA GLY A 23 -12.07 -7.12 17.51
C GLY A 23 -11.21 -8.39 17.45
N ILE A 24 -10.49 -8.63 16.36
CA ILE A 24 -9.67 -9.82 16.13
C ILE A 24 -8.18 -9.47 16.16
N VAL A 25 -7.84 -8.29 15.66
CA VAL A 25 -6.45 -7.83 15.51
C VAL A 25 -6.30 -6.48 16.21
N ASP A 26 -5.33 -6.39 17.10
CA ASP A 26 -4.94 -5.16 17.77
C ASP A 26 -4.11 -4.26 16.83
N ASN A 27 -4.08 -2.95 17.14
CA ASN A 27 -3.20 -1.97 16.46
C ASN A 27 -3.52 -1.74 14.96
N ILE A 28 -4.78 -1.86 14.57
CA ILE A 28 -5.22 -1.45 13.24
C ILE A 28 -5.40 0.06 13.22
N GLY A 29 -4.59 0.74 12.40
CA GLY A 29 -4.76 2.16 12.08
C GLY A 29 -5.83 2.39 11.00
N GLY A 30 -6.16 3.65 10.72
CA GLY A 30 -7.15 4.02 9.70
C GLY A 30 -6.76 3.59 8.29
N PHE A 31 -5.49 3.76 7.91
CA PHE A 31 -4.93 3.43 6.58
C PHE A 31 -3.70 2.52 6.65
N GLY A 32 -3.17 2.21 7.83
CA GLY A 32 -1.99 1.38 7.99
C GLY A 32 -1.95 0.64 9.31
N GLY A 33 -1.09 -0.35 9.42
CA GLY A 33 -0.76 -1.03 10.66
C GLY A 33 0.13 -0.15 11.54
N LEU A 34 -0.24 -0.01 12.82
CA LEU A 34 0.54 0.71 13.81
C LEU A 34 1.23 -0.27 14.75
N PHE A 35 2.55 -0.18 14.84
CA PHE A 35 3.34 -0.96 15.79
C PHE A 35 4.03 -0.02 16.77
N ASP A 36 3.69 -0.12 18.06
CA ASP A 36 4.32 0.67 19.11
C ASP A 36 5.73 0.13 19.37
N LEU A 37 6.72 0.98 19.14
CA LEU A 37 8.12 0.66 19.38
C LEU A 37 8.51 0.80 20.87
N GLY A 38 7.66 1.43 21.69
CA GLY A 38 7.94 1.65 23.11
C GLY A 38 9.22 2.45 23.37
N ALA A 39 9.60 2.56 24.65
CA ALA A 39 10.83 3.25 25.07
C ALA A 39 12.11 2.38 24.92
N GLY A 40 11.99 1.14 24.51
CA GLY A 40 13.09 0.16 24.50
C GLY A 40 14.05 0.22 23.31
N TYR A 41 13.76 1.01 22.28
CA TYR A 41 14.61 1.10 21.09
C TYR A 41 15.58 2.27 21.21
N ILE A 42 16.85 1.99 21.01
CA ILE A 42 17.95 2.96 21.15
C ILE A 42 17.72 4.18 20.23
N GLY A 43 17.75 5.37 20.81
CA GLY A 43 17.66 6.65 20.10
C GLY A 43 16.24 7.16 19.85
N LEU A 44 15.23 6.47 20.32
CA LEU A 44 13.85 6.95 20.26
C LEU A 44 13.49 7.72 21.54
N ARG A 45 12.67 8.77 21.39
CA ARG A 45 12.20 9.57 22.53
C ARG A 45 11.20 8.77 23.36
N GLU A 46 11.23 8.95 24.67
CA GLU A 46 10.15 8.44 25.54
C GLU A 46 8.81 9.03 25.06
N ASN A 47 7.83 8.16 24.92
CA ASN A 47 6.47 8.44 24.48
C ASN A 47 6.28 8.76 22.98
N GLN A 48 5.66 7.82 22.29
CA GLN A 48 5.05 7.93 20.94
C GLN A 48 5.93 7.59 19.73
N ASN A 49 6.68 6.51 19.77
CA ASN A 49 7.34 5.99 18.57
C ASN A 49 6.52 4.82 17.98
N TYR A 50 5.92 5.06 16.85
CA TYR A 50 5.17 4.04 16.10
C TYR A 50 5.87 3.75 14.78
N LEU A 51 5.98 2.48 14.45
CA LEU A 51 6.24 2.04 13.08
C LEU A 51 4.88 1.95 12.38
N VAL A 52 4.72 2.70 11.30
CA VAL A 52 3.52 2.64 10.46
C VAL A 52 3.87 1.83 9.21
N SER A 53 3.06 0.83 8.90
CA SER A 53 3.22 -0.01 7.73
C SER A 53 1.95 -0.02 6.89
N SER A 54 2.09 -0.01 5.58
CA SER A 54 1.01 -0.15 4.62
C SER A 54 1.37 -1.19 3.58
N THR A 55 0.36 -1.92 3.11
CA THR A 55 0.46 -2.81 1.96
C THR A 55 -0.74 -2.58 1.07
N ASP A 56 -0.50 -2.31 -0.19
CA ASP A 56 -1.57 -2.13 -1.17
C ASP A 56 -1.10 -2.60 -2.54
N GLY A 57 -2.05 -2.84 -3.43
CA GLY A 57 -1.81 -3.23 -4.80
C GLY A 57 -2.40 -2.24 -5.79
N VAL A 58 -1.98 -2.32 -7.04
CA VAL A 58 -2.45 -1.41 -8.10
C VAL A 58 -3.88 -1.69 -8.57
N GLY A 59 -4.53 -2.72 -8.03
CA GLY A 59 -5.90 -3.09 -8.40
C GLY A 59 -6.01 -3.58 -9.84
N THR A 60 -7.22 -3.50 -10.39
CA THR A 60 -7.55 -4.04 -11.73
C THR A 60 -6.97 -3.24 -12.88
N LYS A 61 -6.39 -2.04 -12.65
CA LYS A 61 -5.71 -1.25 -13.69
C LYS A 61 -4.56 -2.01 -14.36
N ILE A 62 -3.96 -3.00 -13.67
CA ILE A 62 -2.91 -3.85 -14.25
C ILE A 62 -3.41 -4.59 -15.49
N LEU A 63 -4.67 -5.00 -15.54
CA LEU A 63 -5.25 -5.71 -16.69
C LEU A 63 -5.28 -4.79 -17.92
N LEU A 64 -5.68 -3.52 -17.75
CA LEU A 64 -5.64 -2.54 -18.83
C LEU A 64 -4.21 -2.24 -19.27
N ALA A 65 -3.29 -2.08 -18.31
CA ALA A 65 -1.88 -1.83 -18.61
C ALA A 65 -1.25 -2.98 -19.42
N GLN A 66 -1.63 -4.22 -19.13
CA GLN A 66 -1.22 -5.40 -19.91
C GLN A 66 -1.84 -5.41 -21.29
N GLU A 67 -3.15 -5.17 -21.41
CA GLU A 67 -3.88 -5.14 -22.69
C GLU A 67 -3.29 -4.10 -23.65
N TYR A 68 -2.98 -2.91 -23.15
CA TYR A 68 -2.39 -1.83 -23.94
C TYR A 68 -0.86 -1.81 -23.95
N ASN A 69 -0.20 -2.79 -23.34
CA ASN A 69 1.26 -2.86 -23.20
C ASN A 69 1.88 -1.55 -22.64
N LYS A 70 1.26 -1.03 -21.56
CA LYS A 70 1.62 0.25 -20.90
C LYS A 70 1.91 0.02 -19.42
N LEU A 71 3.05 -0.64 -19.12
CA LEU A 71 3.44 -1.01 -17.77
C LEU A 71 4.31 0.04 -17.07
N GLU A 72 4.78 1.07 -17.78
CA GLU A 72 5.77 2.04 -17.31
C GLU A 72 5.29 2.91 -16.12
N GLY A 73 3.98 3.00 -15.90
CA GLY A 73 3.37 3.75 -14.80
C GLY A 73 3.02 2.89 -13.57
N ILE A 74 2.89 1.58 -13.76
CA ILE A 74 2.32 0.68 -12.75
C ILE A 74 3.13 0.65 -11.45
N GLY A 75 4.46 0.65 -11.55
CA GLY A 75 5.32 0.65 -10.36
C GLY A 75 5.25 1.97 -9.58
N VAL A 76 5.15 3.11 -10.28
CA VAL A 76 4.94 4.42 -9.62
C VAL A 76 3.61 4.41 -8.86
N ASP A 77 2.56 3.90 -9.48
CA ASP A 77 1.25 3.77 -8.83
C ASP A 77 1.31 2.88 -7.59
N CYS A 78 2.01 1.74 -7.68
CA CYS A 78 2.16 0.80 -6.57
C CYS A 78 2.84 1.47 -5.35
N VAL A 79 3.94 2.19 -5.58
CA VAL A 79 4.61 2.95 -4.53
C VAL A 79 3.70 4.04 -3.97
N ALA A 80 2.98 4.77 -4.84
CA ALA A 80 2.09 5.86 -4.44
C ALA A 80 0.94 5.37 -3.55
N MET A 81 0.35 4.20 -3.82
CA MET A 81 -0.72 3.62 -2.99
C MET A 81 -0.25 3.48 -1.54
N CYS A 82 0.91 2.84 -1.32
CA CYS A 82 1.46 2.63 0.02
C CYS A 82 1.94 3.94 0.67
N VAL A 83 2.64 4.80 -0.07
CA VAL A 83 3.17 6.08 0.44
C VAL A 83 2.04 7.00 0.88
N ASN A 84 0.95 7.08 0.13
CA ASN A 84 -0.20 7.91 0.48
C ASN A 84 -0.85 7.45 1.80
N ASP A 85 -0.99 6.15 2.03
CA ASP A 85 -1.53 5.60 3.27
C ASP A 85 -0.64 5.95 4.47
N ILE A 86 0.69 5.85 4.32
CA ILE A 86 1.65 6.24 5.34
C ILE A 86 1.51 7.73 5.68
N ILE A 87 1.42 8.60 4.67
CA ILE A 87 1.26 10.05 4.84
C ILE A 87 -0.08 10.39 5.48
N CYS A 88 -1.17 9.72 5.10
CA CYS A 88 -2.49 9.89 5.72
C CYS A 88 -2.50 9.52 7.20
N SER A 89 -1.59 8.64 7.62
CA SER A 89 -1.38 8.29 9.03
C SER A 89 -0.46 9.28 9.77
N GLY A 90 0.00 10.36 9.12
CA GLY A 90 0.92 11.35 9.68
C GLY A 90 2.37 10.88 9.77
N ALA A 91 2.71 9.74 9.19
CA ALA A 91 4.04 9.16 9.23
C ALA A 91 4.89 9.55 8.01
N ARG A 92 6.21 9.45 8.17
CA ARG A 92 7.16 9.66 7.07
C ARG A 92 7.49 8.32 6.42
N PRO A 93 7.34 8.17 5.10
CA PRO A 93 7.84 7.01 4.38
C PRO A 93 9.35 6.87 4.53
N LEU A 94 9.84 5.64 4.71
CA LEU A 94 11.26 5.35 4.93
C LEU A 94 11.83 4.40 3.88
N PHE A 95 11.08 3.39 3.51
CA PHE A 95 11.46 2.36 2.53
C PHE A 95 10.21 1.73 1.92
N PHE A 96 10.38 1.02 0.84
CA PHE A 96 9.33 0.28 0.15
C PHE A 96 9.74 -1.19 -0.02
N LEU A 97 8.80 -2.09 0.19
CA LEU A 97 8.97 -3.52 -0.10
C LEU A 97 8.02 -3.89 -1.23
N ASP A 98 8.55 -4.56 -2.25
CA ASP A 98 7.78 -5.02 -3.39
C ASP A 98 7.52 -6.53 -3.31
N TYR A 99 6.31 -6.93 -3.72
CA TYR A 99 5.95 -8.32 -3.94
C TYR A 99 5.36 -8.49 -5.34
N PHE A 100 6.09 -9.19 -6.18
CA PHE A 100 5.67 -9.46 -7.55
C PHE A 100 5.22 -10.92 -7.68
N ALA A 101 3.97 -11.14 -8.11
CA ALA A 101 3.41 -12.45 -8.38
C ALA A 101 3.01 -12.58 -9.85
N SER A 102 3.38 -13.69 -10.47
CA SER A 102 3.02 -13.99 -11.86
C SER A 102 3.01 -15.51 -12.07
N SER A 103 2.13 -15.99 -12.91
CA SER A 103 2.13 -17.40 -13.35
C SER A 103 3.32 -17.73 -14.26
N ASN A 104 3.81 -16.74 -15.00
CA ASN A 104 5.00 -16.82 -15.84
C ASN A 104 5.67 -15.46 -15.86
N ILE A 105 7.00 -15.42 -15.66
CA ILE A 105 7.76 -14.17 -15.63
C ILE A 105 8.26 -13.86 -17.04
N ASP A 106 7.72 -12.79 -17.63
CA ASP A 106 8.34 -12.12 -18.78
C ASP A 106 9.38 -11.13 -18.26
N GLU A 107 10.65 -11.39 -18.54
CA GLU A 107 11.78 -10.59 -18.04
C GLU A 107 11.66 -9.11 -18.42
N LYS A 108 11.27 -8.81 -19.67
CA LYS A 108 11.15 -7.43 -20.15
C LYS A 108 10.04 -6.68 -19.40
N GLN A 109 8.89 -7.30 -19.23
CA GLN A 109 7.77 -6.70 -18.49
C GLN A 109 8.14 -6.51 -17.02
N TYR A 110 8.76 -7.51 -16.39
CA TYR A 110 9.22 -7.43 -15.01
C TYR A 110 10.19 -6.27 -14.80
N LEU A 111 11.22 -6.14 -15.65
CA LEU A 111 12.18 -5.04 -15.57
C LEU A 111 11.54 -3.67 -15.83
N THR A 112 10.53 -3.59 -16.68
CA THR A 112 9.75 -2.37 -16.91
C THR A 112 9.02 -1.95 -15.63
N VAL A 113 8.33 -2.87 -14.97
CA VAL A 113 7.65 -2.62 -13.70
C VAL A 113 8.64 -2.25 -12.61
N LEU A 114 9.74 -2.99 -12.46
CA LEU A 114 10.76 -2.73 -11.44
C LEU A 114 11.41 -1.34 -11.60
N ASN A 115 11.72 -0.93 -12.82
CA ASN A 115 12.21 0.43 -13.10
C ASN A 115 11.16 1.49 -12.74
N SER A 116 9.89 1.20 -12.96
CA SER A 116 8.78 2.06 -12.56
C SER A 116 8.65 2.16 -11.04
N VAL A 117 8.81 1.05 -10.29
CA VAL A 117 8.88 1.05 -8.81
C VAL A 117 10.04 1.91 -8.34
N LYS A 118 11.25 1.69 -8.87
CA LYS A 118 12.43 2.52 -8.56
C LYS A 118 12.15 4.01 -8.75
N ARG A 119 11.50 4.38 -9.85
CA ARG A 119 11.10 5.77 -10.10
C ARG A 119 10.13 6.28 -9.04
N GLY A 120 9.13 5.48 -8.65
CA GLY A 120 8.18 5.81 -7.59
C GLY A 120 8.90 6.07 -6.25
N CYS A 121 9.85 5.22 -5.88
CA CYS A 121 10.68 5.40 -4.68
C CYS A 121 11.51 6.70 -4.75
N GLN A 122 12.11 7.00 -5.89
CA GLN A 122 12.86 8.25 -6.09
C GLN A 122 11.97 9.50 -5.94
N ILE A 123 10.76 9.49 -6.51
CA ILE A 123 9.79 10.58 -6.39
C ILE A 123 9.39 10.79 -4.92
N SER A 124 9.23 9.69 -4.17
CA SER A 124 8.84 9.70 -2.77
C SER A 124 10.02 9.91 -1.80
N ASN A 125 11.23 9.99 -2.31
CA ASN A 125 12.47 10.14 -1.54
C ASN A 125 12.69 9.00 -0.50
N ILE A 126 12.50 7.77 -0.95
CA ILE A 126 12.67 6.52 -0.18
C ILE A 126 13.52 5.50 -0.93
#